data_8d0713db508712abe206be5d6c5a1511
#
_entry.id   8d0713db508712abe206be5d6c5a1511
#
_cell.length_a   1.000
_cell.length_b   1.000
_cell.length_c   1.000
_cell.angle_alpha   90.00
_cell.angle_beta   90.00
_cell.angle_gamma   90.00
#
_symmetry.space_group_name_H-M   'P 1'
#
loop_
_entity.id
_entity.type
_entity.pdbx_description
1 polymer ?
#
loop_
_entity_poly.entity_id
_entity_poly.type
_entity_poly.pdbx_seq_one_letter_code
_entity_poly.pdbx_strand_id
1 'polypeptide(L)'
;ITTRLVGSEMCIRDRPYIARVAGKRTFPWRIMAVTAEDTQMPVNHLVYALAAPNRIGDYNWIKPGKVAWEWWNHWGIKGVDFEAGINNETYMHYIDFASRHGIEYVILDEGWAVNLKADLFQIVPEIDLKKLTAYARQKNVGLILWAGYHAFARDMEHVCKHYSEMGIKGFKIDFMDRDDQEMVDFHYRAAEIAAKYKLMVDFHGTYKPTGLNRTYPNVINYEAVHGLEQMKWSDIHTDQVTYDVTMPFIRMLAGPVDYTQGAMHNANKRCYHSSMDTPMSQGTRCRQLAEYVVFESCLLYTSP
;
A
#
# COMPACT_ATOMS: atom_id res chain seq x y z
N ILE A 1 23.42 5.11 -10.62
CA ILE A 1 22.14 5.85 -10.64
C ILE A 1 21.61 5.80 -9.22
N THR A 2 21.73 6.91 -8.51
CA THR A 2 21.11 7.06 -7.20
C THR A 2 19.65 7.35 -7.47
N THR A 3 18.80 6.36 -7.34
CA THR A 3 17.35 6.60 -7.34
C THR A 3 17.03 7.45 -6.12
N ARG A 4 16.88 8.75 -6.32
CA ARG A 4 16.17 9.57 -5.34
C ARG A 4 14.75 9.03 -5.29
N LEU A 5 14.33 8.59 -4.11
CA LEU A 5 12.92 8.38 -3.83
C LEU A 5 12.23 9.74 -4.04
N VAL A 6 11.43 9.86 -5.07
CA VAL A 6 10.62 11.04 -5.29
C VAL A 6 9.47 10.94 -4.29
N GLY A 7 9.46 11.80 -3.31
CA GLY A 7 8.36 11.91 -2.36
C GLY A 7 8.74 12.22 -0.92
N SER A 8 9.96 11.98 -0.48
CA SER A 8 10.31 12.30 0.90
C SER A 8 11.74 12.80 1.00
N GLU A 9 11.95 14.05 0.63
CA GLU A 9 13.17 14.77 1.08
C GLU A 9 13.17 15.07 2.58
N MET A 10 12.23 14.51 3.33
CA MET A 10 12.19 14.63 4.78
C MET A 10 12.82 13.44 5.49
N CYS A 11 13.77 12.75 4.89
CA CYS A 11 14.72 11.96 5.66
C CYS A 11 15.62 12.91 6.45
N ILE A 12 15.05 13.51 7.45
CA ILE A 12 15.79 14.22 8.46
C ILE A 12 16.64 13.17 9.17
N ARG A 13 17.90 13.14 8.84
CA ARG A 13 18.88 12.43 9.65
C ARG A 13 18.95 13.13 10.98
N ASP A 14 18.11 12.71 11.90
CA ASP A 14 18.15 13.12 13.30
C ASP A 14 19.47 12.66 13.98
N ARG A 15 20.25 11.83 13.28
CA ARG A 15 21.52 11.25 13.75
C ARG A 15 22.61 11.38 12.69
N PRO A 16 23.88 11.52 13.10
CA PRO A 16 25.01 11.59 12.16
C PRO A 16 25.37 10.22 11.53
N TYR A 17 24.51 9.22 11.62
CA TYR A 17 24.71 7.88 11.07
C TYR A 17 23.40 7.28 10.61
N ILE A 18 23.43 6.40 9.60
CA ILE A 18 22.28 5.66 9.08
C ILE A 18 22.10 4.30 9.76
N ALA A 19 23.15 3.78 10.37
CA ALA A 19 23.13 2.51 11.11
C ALA A 19 24.16 2.51 12.23
N ARG A 20 23.82 1.87 13.34
CA ARG A 20 24.74 1.57 14.44
C ARG A 20 24.79 0.06 14.64
N VAL A 21 25.99 -0.50 14.53
CA VAL A 21 26.17 -1.96 14.52
C VAL A 21 27.27 -2.36 15.50
N ALA A 22 27.23 -3.63 15.98
CA ALA A 22 28.32 -4.22 16.71
C ALA A 22 29.59 -4.32 15.83
N GLY A 23 30.76 -4.34 16.43
CA GLY A 23 32.03 -4.33 15.72
C GLY A 23 32.21 -5.54 14.77
N LYS A 24 31.55 -6.67 15.04
CA LYS A 24 31.53 -7.84 14.17
C LYS A 24 30.11 -8.12 13.70
N ARG A 25 29.91 -8.16 12.37
CA ARG A 25 28.62 -8.47 11.75
C ARG A 25 28.80 -9.00 10.33
N THR A 26 27.76 -9.64 9.81
CA THR A 26 27.60 -9.93 8.38
C THR A 26 26.90 -8.73 7.72
N PHE A 27 27.45 -8.25 6.62
CA PHE A 27 26.84 -7.17 5.85
C PHE A 27 25.80 -7.72 4.87
N PRO A 28 24.78 -6.92 4.52
CA PRO A 28 23.81 -7.31 3.50
C PRO A 28 24.48 -7.43 2.12
N TRP A 29 23.90 -8.27 1.29
CA TRP A 29 24.28 -8.37 -0.11
C TRP A 29 23.94 -7.08 -0.86
N ARG A 30 24.82 -6.70 -1.78
CA ARG A 30 24.51 -5.74 -2.83
C ARG A 30 24.26 -6.53 -4.10
N ILE A 31 23.09 -6.32 -4.72
CA ILE A 31 22.66 -7.05 -5.90
C ILE A 31 22.78 -6.14 -7.10
N MET A 32 23.38 -6.65 -8.16
CA MET A 32 23.44 -6.00 -9.46
C MET A 32 22.80 -6.96 -10.47
N ALA A 33 21.67 -6.55 -11.06
CA ALA A 33 21.05 -7.28 -12.14
C ALA A 33 21.63 -6.81 -13.47
N VAL A 34 22.03 -7.76 -14.30
CA VAL A 34 22.50 -7.50 -15.66
C VAL A 34 21.65 -8.35 -16.59
N THR A 35 21.06 -7.73 -17.59
CA THR A 35 20.19 -8.37 -18.58
C THR A 35 20.70 -8.06 -19.99
N ALA A 36 20.43 -8.95 -20.93
CA ALA A 36 20.75 -8.73 -22.34
C ALA A 36 19.73 -7.79 -23.01
N GLU A 37 18.48 -7.86 -22.57
CA GLU A 37 17.35 -7.08 -23.09
C GLU A 37 16.63 -6.35 -21.96
N ASP A 38 16.17 -5.13 -22.22
CA ASP A 38 15.47 -4.31 -21.23
C ASP A 38 14.18 -4.98 -20.71
N THR A 39 13.49 -5.72 -21.57
CA THR A 39 12.25 -6.45 -21.23
C THR A 39 12.44 -7.52 -20.16
N GLN A 40 13.67 -7.93 -19.88
CA GLN A 40 14.00 -8.87 -18.82
C GLN A 40 14.07 -8.21 -17.42
N MET A 41 14.13 -6.88 -17.36
CA MET A 41 14.24 -6.17 -16.08
C MET A 41 12.96 -6.24 -15.23
N PRO A 42 11.77 -5.95 -15.78
CA PRO A 42 10.53 -5.96 -14.99
C PRO A 42 10.14 -7.34 -14.45
N VAL A 43 10.59 -8.40 -15.12
CA VAL A 43 10.31 -9.81 -14.75
C VAL A 43 11.48 -10.49 -14.03
N ASN A 44 12.45 -9.70 -13.56
CA ASN A 44 13.62 -10.23 -12.87
C ASN A 44 13.34 -10.42 -11.37
N HIS A 45 13.39 -11.65 -10.91
CA HIS A 45 13.11 -12.01 -9.51
C HIS A 45 14.39 -12.23 -8.66
N LEU A 46 15.52 -11.67 -9.07
CA LEU A 46 16.81 -11.90 -8.39
C LEU A 46 16.78 -11.46 -6.92
N VAL A 47 16.18 -10.31 -6.63
CA VAL A 47 16.07 -9.79 -5.26
C VAL A 47 15.27 -10.76 -4.38
N TYR A 48 14.15 -11.24 -4.88
CA TYR A 48 13.33 -12.24 -4.21
C TYR A 48 14.09 -13.56 -4.03
N ALA A 49 14.74 -14.06 -5.08
CA ALA A 49 15.45 -15.34 -5.06
C ALA A 49 16.62 -15.36 -4.05
N LEU A 50 17.28 -14.22 -3.83
CA LEU A 50 18.42 -14.09 -2.90
C LEU A 50 18.00 -13.73 -1.47
N ALA A 51 16.75 -13.34 -1.24
CA ALA A 51 16.25 -13.02 0.09
C ALA A 51 16.22 -14.26 1.01
N ALA A 52 16.17 -14.01 2.32
CA ALA A 52 16.06 -15.08 3.31
C ALA A 52 14.76 -15.90 3.12
N PRO A 53 14.77 -17.19 3.41
CA PRO A 53 13.58 -18.04 3.27
C PRO A 53 12.48 -17.64 4.23
N ASN A 54 11.26 -18.12 3.94
CA ASN A 54 10.07 -17.91 4.75
C ASN A 54 10.29 -18.27 6.24
N ARG A 55 9.92 -17.35 7.13
CA ARG A 55 10.05 -17.50 8.60
C ARG A 55 8.74 -17.71 9.32
N ILE A 56 7.59 -17.50 8.65
CA ILE A 56 6.27 -17.61 9.31
C ILE A 56 5.68 -19.03 9.25
N GLY A 57 6.31 -19.96 8.54
CA GLY A 57 5.81 -21.33 8.40
C GLY A 57 4.58 -21.42 7.52
N ASP A 58 3.39 -21.63 8.12
CA ASP A 58 2.13 -21.66 7.39
C ASP A 58 1.71 -20.28 6.91
N TYR A 59 1.51 -20.14 5.61
CA TYR A 59 1.07 -18.93 4.93
C TYR A 59 -0.24 -19.14 4.13
N ASN A 60 -0.92 -20.27 4.28
CA ASN A 60 -2.15 -20.58 3.54
C ASN A 60 -3.32 -19.63 3.85
N TRP A 61 -3.23 -18.91 4.96
CA TRP A 61 -4.19 -17.89 5.36
C TRP A 61 -4.04 -16.56 4.59
N ILE A 62 -2.88 -16.33 3.96
CA ILE A 62 -2.63 -15.15 3.14
C ILE A 62 -3.39 -15.30 1.83
N LYS A 63 -4.23 -14.34 1.51
CA LYS A 63 -5.05 -14.34 0.31
C LYS A 63 -4.83 -13.05 -0.46
N PRO A 64 -4.03 -13.08 -1.54
CA PRO A 64 -3.99 -11.98 -2.50
C PRO A 64 -5.38 -11.69 -3.06
N GLY A 65 -5.61 -10.47 -3.51
CA GLY A 65 -6.92 -10.11 -4.06
C GLY A 65 -6.99 -8.67 -4.54
N LYS A 66 -8.20 -8.28 -4.94
CA LYS A 66 -8.53 -6.90 -5.32
C LYS A 66 -9.06 -6.16 -4.10
N VAL A 67 -8.83 -4.86 -4.06
CA VAL A 67 -9.31 -4.00 -2.98
C VAL A 67 -10.03 -2.78 -3.52
N ALA A 68 -11.20 -2.47 -2.99
CA ALA A 68 -11.87 -1.20 -3.21
C ALA A 68 -11.30 -0.16 -2.23
N TRP A 69 -10.99 1.01 -2.75
CA TRP A 69 -10.26 2.04 -2.04
C TRP A 69 -10.93 3.40 -2.20
N GLU A 70 -11.49 3.92 -1.11
CA GLU A 70 -12.31 5.12 -1.09
C GLU A 70 -11.51 6.42 -1.17
N TRP A 71 -10.24 6.40 -0.76
CA TRP A 71 -9.34 7.55 -0.82
C TRP A 71 -9.18 8.10 -2.25
N TRP A 72 -9.24 7.23 -3.27
CA TRP A 72 -9.18 7.69 -4.65
C TRP A 72 -10.24 8.74 -4.95
N ASN A 73 -11.47 8.53 -4.50
CA ASN A 73 -12.61 9.44 -4.70
C ASN A 73 -12.84 10.39 -3.51
N HIS A 74 -11.87 10.51 -2.60
CA HIS A 74 -12.01 11.33 -1.37
C HIS A 74 -13.31 11.00 -0.63
N TRP A 75 -13.56 9.70 -0.43
CA TRP A 75 -14.79 9.10 0.15
C TRP A 75 -16.09 9.46 -0.59
N GLY A 76 -15.99 10.11 -1.76
CA GLY A 76 -17.16 10.54 -2.53
C GLY A 76 -17.89 9.37 -3.17
N ILE A 77 -19.21 9.39 -3.11
CA ILE A 77 -20.11 8.46 -3.81
C ILE A 77 -21.22 9.27 -4.46
N LYS A 78 -21.64 8.87 -5.68
CA LYS A 78 -22.74 9.50 -6.41
C LYS A 78 -23.96 8.60 -6.42
N GLY A 79 -25.16 9.20 -6.42
CA GLY A 79 -26.42 8.46 -6.56
C GLY A 79 -26.85 7.70 -5.30
N VAL A 80 -26.42 8.16 -4.13
CA VAL A 80 -26.85 7.66 -2.81
C VAL A 80 -27.75 8.68 -2.12
N ASP A 81 -28.53 8.24 -1.14
CA ASP A 81 -29.48 9.02 -0.36
C ASP A 81 -28.93 9.44 1.03
N PHE A 82 -27.64 9.31 1.21
CA PHE A 82 -26.91 9.72 2.41
C PHE A 82 -25.72 10.61 2.05
N GLU A 83 -25.18 11.33 3.02
CA GLU A 83 -23.96 12.12 2.87
C GLU A 83 -22.72 11.19 2.88
N ALA A 84 -22.04 11.13 1.73
CA ALA A 84 -20.82 10.33 1.61
C ALA A 84 -19.65 10.99 2.37
N GLY A 85 -18.82 10.18 3.02
CA GLY A 85 -17.71 10.63 3.84
C GLY A 85 -17.15 9.52 4.72
N ILE A 86 -16.44 9.88 5.77
CA ILE A 86 -15.92 8.92 6.74
C ILE A 86 -17.08 8.54 7.69
N ASN A 87 -17.91 7.60 7.27
CA ASN A 87 -19.06 7.11 8.06
C ASN A 87 -19.44 5.67 7.68
N ASN A 88 -20.26 5.03 8.50
CA ASN A 88 -20.66 3.65 8.29
C ASN A 88 -21.39 3.41 6.97
N GLU A 89 -22.26 4.34 6.55
CA GLU A 89 -23.07 4.22 5.32
C GLU A 89 -22.17 4.15 4.09
N THR A 90 -21.17 4.99 4.02
CA THR A 90 -20.15 5.01 2.95
C THR A 90 -19.43 3.67 2.88
N TYR A 91 -18.88 3.17 3.99
CA TYR A 91 -18.16 1.90 4.00
C TYR A 91 -19.06 0.69 3.74
N MET A 92 -20.31 0.72 4.18
CA MET A 92 -21.28 -0.35 3.82
C MET A 92 -21.56 -0.34 2.32
N HIS A 93 -21.63 0.82 1.68
CA HIS A 93 -21.77 0.93 0.23
C HIS A 93 -20.56 0.34 -0.50
N TYR A 94 -19.32 0.65 -0.07
CA TYR A 94 -18.09 0.06 -0.63
C TYR A 94 -18.03 -1.46 -0.42
N ILE A 95 -18.47 -1.97 0.72
CA ILE A 95 -18.57 -3.40 0.99
C ILE A 95 -19.58 -4.07 0.05
N ASP A 96 -20.74 -3.46 -0.18
CA ASP A 96 -21.75 -3.96 -1.13
C ASP A 96 -21.24 -3.93 -2.56
N PHE A 97 -20.53 -2.87 -2.95
CA PHE A 97 -19.87 -2.78 -4.25
C PHE A 97 -18.83 -3.90 -4.41
N ALA A 98 -17.94 -4.04 -3.46
CA ALA A 98 -16.91 -5.08 -3.47
C ALA A 98 -17.53 -6.49 -3.59
N SER A 99 -18.54 -6.79 -2.79
CA SER A 99 -19.25 -8.07 -2.83
C SER A 99 -19.90 -8.35 -4.18
N ARG A 100 -20.58 -7.35 -4.78
CA ARG A 100 -21.24 -7.52 -6.09
C ARG A 100 -20.26 -7.72 -7.24
N HIS A 101 -19.07 -7.16 -7.16
CA HIS A 101 -18.07 -7.20 -8.22
C HIS A 101 -16.94 -8.21 -7.98
N GLY A 102 -17.05 -9.06 -6.96
CA GLY A 102 -16.03 -10.06 -6.66
C GLY A 102 -14.70 -9.45 -6.28
N ILE A 103 -14.73 -8.34 -5.53
CA ILE A 103 -13.58 -7.68 -4.93
C ILE A 103 -13.43 -8.22 -3.51
N GLU A 104 -12.25 -8.71 -3.18
CA GLU A 104 -12.01 -9.44 -1.94
C GLU A 104 -11.94 -8.55 -0.72
N TYR A 105 -11.52 -7.28 -0.89
CA TYR A 105 -11.24 -6.39 0.24
C TYR A 105 -11.80 -4.98 0.04
N VAL A 106 -12.01 -4.30 1.18
CA VAL A 106 -12.17 -2.84 1.27
C VAL A 106 -11.12 -2.32 2.24
N ILE A 107 -10.38 -1.28 1.86
CA ILE A 107 -9.53 -0.51 2.78
C ILE A 107 -10.38 0.60 3.41
N LEU A 108 -10.27 0.77 4.71
CA LEU A 108 -10.60 2.00 5.39
C LEU A 108 -9.30 2.81 5.47
N ASP A 109 -9.17 3.82 4.61
CA ASP A 109 -7.99 4.70 4.54
C ASP A 109 -7.96 5.69 5.72
N GLU A 110 -7.07 6.67 5.72
CA GLU A 110 -6.91 7.62 6.81
C GLU A 110 -8.25 8.25 7.23
N GLY A 111 -8.50 8.37 8.53
CA GLY A 111 -9.67 9.07 9.09
C GLY A 111 -10.67 8.22 9.87
N TRP A 112 -10.61 6.88 9.82
CA TRP A 112 -11.43 6.01 10.68
C TRP A 112 -11.01 6.08 12.16
N ALA A 113 -9.76 6.39 12.44
CA ALA A 113 -9.22 6.71 13.77
C ALA A 113 -8.94 8.20 13.89
N VAL A 114 -8.95 8.73 15.10
CA VAL A 114 -8.76 10.16 15.37
C VAL A 114 -7.37 10.60 14.93
N ASN A 115 -7.30 11.50 13.96
CA ASN A 115 -6.06 12.01 13.39
C ASN A 115 -5.19 12.72 14.43
N LEU A 116 -3.86 12.70 14.22
CA LEU A 116 -2.84 13.38 15.02
C LEU A 116 -2.75 12.92 16.49
N LYS A 117 -3.42 11.82 16.87
CA LYS A 117 -3.32 11.23 18.21
C LYS A 117 -2.34 10.07 18.30
N ALA A 118 -1.93 9.52 17.16
CA ALA A 118 -1.12 8.30 17.08
C ALA A 118 -1.68 7.17 17.97
N ASP A 119 -3.00 6.98 17.92
CA ASP A 119 -3.71 6.02 18.75
C ASP A 119 -4.84 5.36 17.95
N LEU A 120 -4.59 4.14 17.51
CA LEU A 120 -5.54 3.38 16.66
C LEU A 120 -6.76 2.87 17.45
N PHE A 121 -6.81 3.04 18.78
CA PHE A 121 -7.97 2.68 19.60
C PHE A 121 -8.96 3.84 19.76
N GLN A 122 -8.60 5.05 19.34
CA GLN A 122 -9.49 6.20 19.32
C GLN A 122 -10.20 6.27 17.95
N ILE A 123 -11.29 5.53 17.84
CA ILE A 123 -12.11 5.49 16.62
C ILE A 123 -13.00 6.75 16.57
N VAL A 124 -13.19 7.34 15.39
CA VAL A 124 -14.12 8.49 15.23
C VAL A 124 -15.56 8.06 15.48
N PRO A 125 -16.43 8.95 15.99
CA PRO A 125 -17.80 8.58 16.39
C PRO A 125 -18.67 8.05 15.24
N GLU A 126 -18.36 8.45 14.01
CA GLU A 126 -19.10 8.10 12.79
C GLU A 126 -18.80 6.66 12.31
N ILE A 127 -17.79 6.01 12.90
CA ILE A 127 -17.34 4.66 12.53
C ILE A 127 -17.58 3.65 13.65
N ASP A 128 -18.35 2.62 13.34
CA ASP A 128 -18.50 1.41 14.16
C ASP A 128 -17.82 0.22 13.48
N LEU A 129 -16.55 -0.02 13.80
CA LEU A 129 -15.78 -1.10 13.20
C LEU A 129 -16.36 -2.49 13.48
N LYS A 130 -17.04 -2.70 14.62
CA LYS A 130 -17.69 -3.99 14.91
C LYS A 130 -18.86 -4.23 13.99
N LYS A 131 -19.67 -3.21 13.75
CA LYS A 131 -20.78 -3.25 12.77
C LYS A 131 -20.23 -3.50 11.35
N LEU A 132 -19.21 -2.76 10.94
CA LEU A 132 -18.62 -2.89 9.61
C LEU A 132 -17.98 -4.27 9.39
N THR A 133 -17.22 -4.80 10.34
CA THR A 133 -16.62 -6.14 10.23
C THR A 133 -17.67 -7.25 10.20
N ALA A 134 -18.73 -7.13 10.98
CA ALA A 134 -19.85 -8.07 10.95
C ALA A 134 -20.56 -8.04 9.59
N TYR A 135 -20.81 -6.85 9.04
CA TYR A 135 -21.42 -6.66 7.74
C TYR A 135 -20.55 -7.20 6.60
N ALA A 136 -19.27 -6.84 6.60
CA ALA A 136 -18.31 -7.31 5.59
C ALA A 136 -18.19 -8.85 5.57
N ARG A 137 -18.21 -9.49 6.75
CA ARG A 137 -18.22 -10.97 6.86
C ARG A 137 -19.47 -11.58 6.20
N GLN A 138 -20.66 -10.98 6.37
CA GLN A 138 -21.89 -11.46 5.72
C GLN A 138 -21.82 -11.33 4.19
N LYS A 139 -21.03 -10.39 3.70
CA LYS A 139 -20.83 -10.12 2.26
C LYS A 139 -19.62 -10.84 1.67
N ASN A 140 -18.88 -11.63 2.46
CA ASN A 140 -17.61 -12.28 2.07
C ASN A 140 -16.53 -11.27 1.63
N VAL A 141 -16.48 -10.10 2.25
CA VAL A 141 -15.47 -9.06 2.00
C VAL A 141 -14.59 -8.92 3.24
N GLY A 142 -13.28 -8.83 3.04
CA GLY A 142 -12.31 -8.55 4.10
C GLY A 142 -12.12 -7.05 4.28
N LEU A 143 -11.88 -6.61 5.51
CA LEU A 143 -11.51 -5.22 5.79
C LEU A 143 -10.02 -5.11 6.09
N ILE A 144 -9.37 -4.11 5.52
CA ILE A 144 -8.00 -3.69 5.78
C ILE A 144 -8.07 -2.27 6.35
N LEU A 145 -7.26 -1.97 7.37
CA LEU A 145 -7.25 -0.66 8.00
C LEU A 145 -5.96 0.10 7.65
N TRP A 146 -6.08 1.37 7.35
CA TRP A 146 -4.93 2.25 7.26
C TRP A 146 -4.40 2.58 8.66
N ALA A 147 -3.09 2.72 8.77
CA ALA A 147 -2.43 3.12 10.00
C ALA A 147 -1.19 3.96 9.70
N GLY A 148 -1.10 5.15 10.26
CA GLY A 148 0.15 5.91 10.24
C GLY A 148 1.23 5.18 11.06
N TYR A 149 2.49 5.27 10.60
CA TYR A 149 3.64 4.63 11.21
C TYR A 149 3.71 4.82 12.73
N HIS A 150 3.60 6.06 13.22
CA HIS A 150 3.70 6.35 14.65
C HIS A 150 2.60 5.70 15.47
N ALA A 151 1.38 5.65 14.94
CA ALA A 151 0.24 5.03 15.61
C ALA A 151 0.40 3.51 15.69
N PHE A 152 0.86 2.90 14.60
CA PHE A 152 1.09 1.44 14.55
C PHE A 152 2.29 1.02 15.43
N ALA A 153 3.40 1.77 15.37
CA ALA A 153 4.62 1.47 16.10
C ALA A 153 4.46 1.59 17.64
N ARG A 154 3.53 2.43 18.09
CA ARG A 154 3.31 2.74 19.52
C ARG A 154 2.95 1.51 20.33
N ASP A 155 2.06 0.64 19.84
CA ASP A 155 1.63 -0.59 20.52
C ASP A 155 1.28 -1.70 19.53
N MET A 156 2.23 -2.03 18.70
CA MET A 156 2.09 -2.94 17.54
C MET A 156 1.48 -4.29 17.92
N GLU A 157 1.92 -4.89 19.01
CA GLU A 157 1.45 -6.20 19.46
C GLU A 157 -0.04 -6.16 19.84
N HIS A 158 -0.44 -5.15 20.61
CA HIS A 158 -1.83 -4.99 21.05
C HIS A 158 -2.74 -4.62 19.86
N VAL A 159 -2.29 -3.73 19.00
CA VAL A 159 -3.01 -3.36 17.77
C VAL A 159 -3.28 -4.59 16.90
N CYS A 160 -2.25 -5.38 16.59
CA CYS A 160 -2.39 -6.57 15.77
C CYS A 160 -3.33 -7.60 16.43
N LYS A 161 -3.17 -7.85 17.73
CA LYS A 161 -4.04 -8.77 18.44
C LYS A 161 -5.50 -8.33 18.40
N HIS A 162 -5.77 -7.09 18.82
CA HIS A 162 -7.12 -6.54 18.93
C HIS A 162 -7.88 -6.59 17.59
N TYR A 163 -7.25 -6.10 16.53
CA TYR A 163 -7.91 -6.01 15.23
C TYR A 163 -8.01 -7.35 14.51
N SER A 164 -7.08 -8.28 14.74
CA SER A 164 -7.23 -9.67 14.29
C SER A 164 -8.42 -10.37 14.96
N GLU A 165 -8.57 -10.21 16.28
CA GLU A 165 -9.72 -10.76 17.03
C GLU A 165 -11.05 -10.16 16.56
N MET A 166 -11.06 -8.90 16.15
CA MET A 166 -12.23 -8.25 15.53
C MET A 166 -12.56 -8.80 14.13
N GLY A 167 -11.58 -9.38 13.43
CA GLY A 167 -11.76 -9.98 12.10
C GLY A 167 -11.17 -9.16 10.96
N ILE A 168 -10.41 -8.12 11.26
CA ILE A 168 -9.62 -7.34 10.27
C ILE A 168 -8.60 -8.28 9.59
N LYS A 169 -8.29 -8.01 8.32
CA LYS A 169 -7.43 -8.85 7.48
C LYS A 169 -6.02 -8.33 7.34
N GLY A 170 -5.78 -7.06 7.59
CA GLY A 170 -4.46 -6.48 7.45
C GLY A 170 -4.44 -4.98 7.72
N PHE A 171 -3.24 -4.43 7.55
CA PHE A 171 -2.99 -3.00 7.67
C PHE A 171 -2.25 -2.46 6.44
N LYS A 172 -2.69 -1.31 5.94
CA LYS A 172 -1.91 -0.40 5.12
C LYS A 172 -1.17 0.52 6.10
N ILE A 173 0.16 0.38 6.20
CA ILE A 173 0.98 1.17 7.12
C ILE A 173 1.73 2.22 6.32
N ASP A 174 1.57 3.49 6.70
CA ASP A 174 1.95 4.63 5.89
C ASP A 174 2.81 5.66 6.63
N PHE A 175 3.45 6.57 5.88
CA PHE A 175 4.23 7.71 6.37
C PHE A 175 5.50 7.31 7.14
N MET A 176 6.21 6.29 6.70
CA MET A 176 7.52 5.95 7.25
C MET A 176 8.61 6.92 6.82
N ASP A 177 8.66 7.27 5.54
CA ASP A 177 9.54 8.29 4.92
C ASP A 177 11.03 8.19 5.28
N ARG A 178 11.49 6.98 5.63
CA ARG A 178 12.86 6.69 6.07
C ARG A 178 13.34 5.34 5.52
N ASP A 179 14.66 5.19 5.40
CA ASP A 179 15.34 3.97 4.95
C ASP A 179 16.55 3.61 5.83
N ASP A 180 16.65 4.20 7.02
CA ASP A 180 17.71 3.90 7.98
C ASP A 180 17.46 2.58 8.74
N GLN A 181 18.43 2.17 9.54
CA GLN A 181 18.36 0.91 10.30
C GLN A 181 17.10 0.80 11.15
N GLU A 182 16.71 1.86 11.83
CA GLU A 182 15.54 1.86 12.71
C GLU A 182 14.26 1.54 11.92
N MET A 183 14.13 2.13 10.74
CA MET A 183 13.00 1.88 9.86
C MET A 183 13.03 0.48 9.24
N VAL A 184 14.21 -0.01 8.85
CA VAL A 184 14.35 -1.39 8.38
C VAL A 184 13.96 -2.38 9.49
N ASP A 185 14.44 -2.16 10.72
CA ASP A 185 14.08 -3.00 11.87
C ASP A 185 12.57 -2.93 12.17
N PHE A 186 11.95 -1.76 11.99
CA PHE A 186 10.48 -1.62 12.10
C PHE A 186 9.74 -2.50 11.10
N HIS A 187 10.13 -2.50 9.82
CA HIS A 187 9.46 -3.31 8.80
C HIS A 187 9.53 -4.81 9.14
N TYR A 188 10.68 -5.30 9.59
CA TYR A 188 10.81 -6.69 10.01
C TYR A 188 9.93 -7.02 11.21
N ARG A 189 9.91 -6.17 12.22
CA ARG A 189 9.07 -6.34 13.42
C ARG A 189 7.58 -6.27 13.09
N ALA A 190 7.17 -5.31 12.26
CA ALA A 190 5.78 -5.17 11.83
C ALA A 190 5.31 -6.42 11.07
N ALA A 191 6.11 -6.90 10.13
CA ALA A 191 5.83 -8.10 9.38
C ALA A 191 5.69 -9.35 10.28
N GLU A 192 6.64 -9.53 11.22
CA GLU A 192 6.66 -10.66 12.15
C GLU A 192 5.45 -10.65 13.09
N ILE A 193 5.17 -9.51 13.71
CA ILE A 193 4.06 -9.37 14.65
C ILE A 193 2.70 -9.51 13.92
N ALA A 194 2.55 -8.87 12.77
CA ALA A 194 1.34 -9.03 11.96
C ALA A 194 1.12 -10.49 11.56
N ALA A 195 2.17 -11.21 11.14
CA ALA A 195 2.09 -12.64 10.82
C ALA A 195 1.65 -13.51 11.99
N LYS A 196 2.12 -13.23 13.21
CA LYS A 196 1.71 -13.92 14.44
C LYS A 196 0.18 -13.87 14.64
N TYR A 197 -0.44 -12.77 14.22
CA TYR A 197 -1.89 -12.57 14.32
C TYR A 197 -2.62 -12.78 12.98
N LYS A 198 -1.97 -13.38 11.98
CA LYS A 198 -2.53 -13.64 10.66
C LYS A 198 -3.08 -12.39 9.97
N LEU A 199 -2.31 -11.31 10.02
CA LEU A 199 -2.61 -10.05 9.36
C LEU A 199 -1.66 -9.82 8.20
N MET A 200 -2.22 -9.38 7.07
CA MET A 200 -1.46 -8.92 5.91
C MET A 200 -0.98 -7.49 6.13
N VAL A 201 0.11 -7.13 5.45
CA VAL A 201 0.68 -5.78 5.51
C VAL A 201 0.92 -5.26 4.11
N ASP A 202 0.54 -4.01 3.90
CA ASP A 202 0.87 -3.18 2.76
C ASP A 202 1.63 -1.95 3.26
N PHE A 203 2.84 -1.71 2.77
CA PHE A 203 3.68 -0.60 3.20
C PHE A 203 3.63 0.56 2.22
N HIS A 204 3.18 1.73 2.68
CA HIS A 204 3.15 3.00 1.98
C HIS A 204 4.12 4.01 2.58
N GLY A 205 4.45 5.08 1.87
CA GLY A 205 5.43 6.06 2.33
C GLY A 205 6.76 5.41 2.75
N THR A 206 7.26 4.45 1.99
CA THR A 206 8.33 3.55 2.38
C THR A 206 9.44 3.45 1.33
N TYR A 207 10.56 2.84 1.66
CA TYR A 207 11.61 2.48 0.72
C TYR A 207 11.21 1.24 -0.12
N LYS A 208 11.86 1.06 -1.29
CA LYS A 208 11.62 -0.10 -2.18
C LYS A 208 11.87 -1.43 -1.47
N PRO A 209 11.12 -2.50 -1.79
CA PRO A 209 11.33 -3.80 -1.19
C PRO A 209 12.72 -4.36 -1.46
N THR A 210 13.22 -5.16 -0.51
CA THR A 210 14.53 -5.82 -0.55
C THR A 210 14.41 -7.33 -0.33
N GLY A 211 13.26 -7.90 -0.70
CA GLY A 211 12.96 -9.33 -0.54
C GLY A 211 12.30 -9.70 0.80
N LEU A 212 11.87 -8.73 1.61
CA LEU A 212 11.16 -8.97 2.87
C LEU A 212 9.90 -9.83 2.65
N ASN A 213 9.19 -9.63 1.55
CA ASN A 213 8.00 -10.40 1.18
C ASN A 213 8.25 -11.90 0.93
N ARG A 214 9.50 -12.33 0.69
CA ARG A 214 9.85 -13.76 0.71
C ARG A 214 9.99 -14.29 2.13
N THR A 215 10.62 -13.52 2.99
CA THR A 215 10.87 -13.87 4.40
C THR A 215 9.58 -13.84 5.21
N TYR A 216 8.75 -12.85 4.94
CA TYR A 216 7.44 -12.63 5.55
C TYR A 216 6.38 -12.46 4.44
N PRO A 217 5.83 -13.56 3.90
CA PRO A 217 4.86 -13.52 2.80
C PRO A 217 3.57 -12.76 3.11
N ASN A 218 3.31 -12.44 4.37
CA ASN A 218 2.20 -11.57 4.77
C ASN A 218 2.42 -10.09 4.42
N VAL A 219 3.64 -9.70 4.06
CA VAL A 219 3.90 -8.41 3.43
C VAL A 219 3.57 -8.57 1.95
N ILE A 220 2.35 -8.18 1.59
CA ILE A 220 1.78 -8.47 0.27
C ILE A 220 2.00 -7.36 -0.73
N ASN A 221 2.31 -6.16 -0.25
CA ASN A 221 2.47 -5.01 -1.14
C ASN A 221 3.43 -3.96 -0.58
N TYR A 222 3.94 -3.12 -1.48
CA TYR A 222 4.80 -1.98 -1.20
C TYR A 222 4.53 -0.87 -2.21
N GLU A 223 4.35 0.35 -1.73
CA GLU A 223 4.33 1.51 -2.61
C GLU A 223 5.72 1.81 -3.18
N ALA A 224 6.52 2.56 -2.47
CA ALA A 224 7.88 2.98 -2.84
C ALA A 224 8.02 3.41 -4.31
N VAL A 225 7.07 4.18 -4.79
CA VAL A 225 6.90 4.62 -6.18
C VAL A 225 6.12 5.94 -6.18
N HIS A 226 6.23 6.71 -7.25
CA HIS A 226 5.31 7.82 -7.50
C HIS A 226 4.00 7.26 -8.04
N GLY A 227 3.12 6.78 -7.13
CA GLY A 227 1.87 6.10 -7.48
C GLY A 227 0.88 6.99 -8.23
N LEU A 228 -0.11 6.37 -8.87
CA LEU A 228 -1.12 7.11 -9.63
C LEU A 228 -1.90 8.10 -8.76
N GLU A 229 -2.03 7.84 -7.46
CA GLU A 229 -2.70 8.76 -6.53
C GLU A 229 -2.10 10.17 -6.53
N GLN A 230 -0.81 10.32 -6.88
CA GLN A 230 -0.15 11.62 -7.02
C GLN A 230 -0.85 12.52 -8.05
N MET A 231 -1.61 11.94 -9.00
CA MET A 231 -2.40 12.70 -9.95
C MET A 231 -3.56 13.47 -9.30
N LYS A 232 -3.89 13.21 -8.05
CA LYS A 232 -4.89 13.98 -7.29
C LYS A 232 -4.43 15.41 -7.01
N TRP A 233 -3.10 15.66 -6.97
CA TRP A 233 -2.49 16.96 -6.65
C TRP A 233 -1.31 17.36 -7.54
N SER A 234 -0.95 16.55 -8.54
CA SER A 234 0.10 16.89 -9.50
C SER A 234 -0.31 18.04 -10.42
N ASP A 235 0.67 18.73 -10.96
CA ASP A 235 0.45 19.79 -11.94
C ASP A 235 0.48 19.29 -13.40
N ILE A 236 0.23 20.19 -14.34
CA ILE A 236 0.22 19.88 -15.77
C ILE A 236 1.60 19.55 -16.35
N HIS A 237 2.68 19.83 -15.63
CA HIS A 237 4.04 19.53 -16.07
C HIS A 237 4.40 18.06 -15.83
N THR A 238 3.67 17.38 -14.96
CA THR A 238 3.84 15.94 -14.73
C THR A 238 3.60 15.17 -16.05
N ASP A 239 4.52 14.28 -16.39
CA ASP A 239 4.40 13.37 -17.51
C ASP A 239 4.17 11.95 -17.01
N GLN A 240 2.93 11.68 -16.60
CA GLN A 240 2.56 10.39 -16.04
C GLN A 240 2.67 9.26 -17.06
N VAL A 241 2.40 9.57 -18.35
CA VAL A 241 2.46 8.54 -19.40
C VAL A 241 3.88 8.00 -19.57
N THR A 242 4.86 8.88 -19.64
CA THR A 242 6.28 8.48 -19.73
C THR A 242 6.73 7.78 -18.44
N TYR A 243 6.26 8.25 -17.29
CA TYR A 243 6.58 7.62 -16.00
C TYR A 243 6.07 6.18 -15.97
N ASP A 244 4.81 5.93 -16.31
CA ASP A 244 4.16 4.61 -16.24
C ASP A 244 4.86 3.56 -17.12
N VAL A 245 5.40 3.97 -18.28
CA VAL A 245 6.09 3.05 -19.17
C VAL A 245 7.58 2.87 -18.85
N THR A 246 8.15 3.68 -17.97
CA THR A 246 9.57 3.58 -17.54
C THR A 246 9.72 3.00 -16.14
N MET A 247 8.80 3.28 -15.26
CA MET A 247 8.84 2.85 -13.86
C MET A 247 9.03 1.34 -13.69
N PRO A 248 8.37 0.44 -14.44
CA PRO A 248 8.53 -1.00 -14.27
C PRO A 248 9.98 -1.47 -14.42
N PHE A 249 10.74 -0.90 -15.35
CA PHE A 249 12.14 -1.27 -15.61
C PHE A 249 13.09 -0.93 -14.46
N ILE A 250 12.70 0.01 -13.61
CA ILE A 250 13.50 0.48 -12.47
C ILE A 250 12.97 -0.13 -11.17
N ARG A 251 11.65 0.00 -10.93
CA ARG A 251 11.05 -0.29 -9.63
C ARG A 251 10.74 -1.78 -9.44
N MET A 252 10.25 -2.46 -10.49
CA MET A 252 9.78 -3.84 -10.35
C MET A 252 10.92 -4.85 -10.17
N LEU A 253 12.16 -4.50 -10.53
CA LEU A 253 13.34 -5.28 -10.16
C LEU A 253 13.46 -5.50 -8.64
N ALA A 254 12.97 -4.56 -7.85
CA ALA A 254 12.99 -4.66 -6.39
C ALA A 254 11.89 -5.57 -5.82
N GLY A 255 10.83 -5.82 -6.57
CA GLY A 255 9.67 -6.62 -6.16
C GLY A 255 8.32 -5.94 -6.47
N PRO A 256 7.21 -6.46 -5.93
CA PRO A 256 5.87 -5.99 -6.21
C PRO A 256 5.69 -4.50 -5.90
N VAL A 257 4.75 -3.87 -6.60
CA VAL A 257 4.50 -2.44 -6.51
C VAL A 257 3.02 -2.16 -6.30
N ASP A 258 2.71 -1.39 -5.25
CA ASP A 258 1.40 -0.76 -5.10
C ASP A 258 1.41 0.58 -5.84
N TYR A 259 0.90 0.56 -7.06
CA TYR A 259 0.88 1.72 -7.94
C TYR A 259 -0.46 2.48 -7.90
N THR A 260 -1.51 1.85 -7.38
CA THR A 260 -2.88 2.40 -7.33
C THR A 260 -3.48 2.70 -8.72
N GLN A 261 -3.20 1.85 -9.71
CA GLN A 261 -3.68 1.97 -11.09
C GLN A 261 -5.20 1.80 -11.21
N GLY A 262 -5.75 2.12 -12.40
CA GLY A 262 -7.12 1.81 -12.76
C GLY A 262 -8.05 3.01 -12.92
N ALA A 263 -7.54 4.24 -12.86
CA ALA A 263 -8.34 5.43 -13.07
C ALA A 263 -8.93 5.47 -14.49
N MET A 264 -10.26 5.35 -14.60
CA MET A 264 -10.99 5.36 -15.87
C MET A 264 -11.44 6.75 -16.31
N HIS A 265 -11.33 7.76 -15.47
CA HIS A 265 -11.47 9.17 -15.82
C HIS A 265 -10.11 9.65 -16.34
N ASN A 266 -10.01 9.87 -17.65
CA ASN A 266 -8.73 10.14 -18.33
C ASN A 266 -8.77 11.45 -19.11
N ALA A 267 -7.62 12.09 -19.22
CA ALA A 267 -7.40 13.26 -20.04
C ALA A 267 -6.06 13.18 -20.77
N ASN A 268 -5.94 13.86 -21.89
CA ASN A 268 -4.63 14.16 -22.43
C ASN A 268 -3.91 15.19 -21.53
N LYS A 269 -2.58 15.31 -21.69
CA LYS A 269 -1.77 16.20 -20.85
C LYS A 269 -2.27 17.66 -20.79
N ARG A 270 -2.86 18.17 -21.89
CA ARG A 270 -3.35 19.57 -21.96
C ARG A 270 -4.68 19.78 -21.24
N CYS A 271 -5.48 18.73 -21.13
CA CYS A 271 -6.81 18.77 -20.50
C CYS A 271 -6.78 18.21 -19.06
N TYR A 272 -5.64 17.65 -18.63
CA TYR A 272 -5.48 17.17 -17.28
C TYR A 272 -5.50 18.33 -16.27
N HIS A 273 -6.18 18.13 -15.18
CA HIS A 273 -6.12 18.97 -13.98
C HIS A 273 -6.24 18.09 -12.74
N SER A 274 -5.58 18.47 -11.68
CA SER A 274 -5.68 17.77 -10.40
C SER A 274 -7.04 17.99 -9.75
N SER A 275 -7.54 16.96 -9.07
CA SER A 275 -8.78 17.03 -8.29
C SER A 275 -8.72 16.01 -7.17
N MET A 276 -9.11 16.39 -5.97
CA MET A 276 -9.20 15.46 -4.84
C MET A 276 -10.44 14.55 -4.96
N ASP A 277 -11.57 15.09 -5.41
CA ASP A 277 -12.88 14.42 -5.37
C ASP A 277 -13.18 13.63 -6.65
N THR A 278 -12.69 14.11 -7.79
CA THR A 278 -12.90 13.50 -9.10
C THR A 278 -11.56 13.37 -9.85
N PRO A 279 -10.61 12.61 -9.31
CA PRO A 279 -9.29 12.55 -9.89
C PRO A 279 -9.31 11.90 -11.27
N MET A 280 -8.32 12.26 -12.09
CA MET A 280 -8.14 11.72 -13.42
C MET A 280 -6.70 11.31 -13.64
N SER A 281 -6.49 10.36 -14.56
CA SER A 281 -5.17 10.00 -15.07
C SER A 281 -4.90 10.69 -16.40
N GLN A 282 -3.62 10.84 -16.75
CA GLN A 282 -3.22 11.22 -18.11
C GLN A 282 -3.26 10.00 -19.03
N GLY A 283 -3.50 10.23 -20.33
CA GLY A 283 -3.45 9.19 -21.37
C GLY A 283 -4.75 8.43 -21.57
N THR A 284 -4.72 7.10 -21.60
CA THR A 284 -5.86 6.28 -22.02
C THR A 284 -6.31 5.25 -20.99
N ARG A 285 -7.59 4.89 -21.02
CA ARG A 285 -8.15 3.77 -20.23
C ARG A 285 -7.47 2.44 -20.56
N CYS A 286 -7.11 2.21 -21.84
CA CYS A 286 -6.41 1.00 -22.25
C CYS A 286 -5.07 0.86 -21.53
N ARG A 287 -4.32 1.97 -21.32
CA ARG A 287 -3.10 1.93 -20.54
C ARG A 287 -3.39 1.54 -19.09
N GLN A 288 -4.38 2.13 -18.45
CA GLN A 288 -4.78 1.81 -17.08
C GLN A 288 -5.18 0.33 -16.93
N LEU A 289 -5.83 -0.26 -17.92
CA LEU A 289 -6.11 -1.70 -17.93
C LEU A 289 -4.85 -2.53 -18.14
N ALA A 290 -3.92 -2.08 -18.99
CA ALA A 290 -2.66 -2.79 -19.21
C ALA A 290 -1.77 -2.81 -17.95
N GLU A 291 -1.81 -1.76 -17.14
CA GLU A 291 -1.06 -1.67 -15.89
C GLU A 291 -1.46 -2.76 -14.89
N TYR A 292 -2.70 -3.24 -14.89
CA TYR A 292 -3.13 -4.40 -14.09
C TYR A 292 -2.47 -5.72 -14.51
N VAL A 293 -1.98 -5.79 -15.74
CA VAL A 293 -1.28 -6.98 -16.27
C VAL A 293 0.24 -6.84 -16.10
N VAL A 294 0.74 -5.61 -16.28
CA VAL A 294 2.19 -5.35 -16.31
C VAL A 294 2.76 -5.15 -14.92
N PHE A 295 2.03 -4.49 -14.02
CA PHE A 295 2.53 -4.19 -12.67
C PHE A 295 2.25 -5.37 -11.73
N GLU A 296 3.31 -5.95 -11.19
CA GLU A 296 3.18 -7.03 -10.22
C GLU A 296 2.70 -6.47 -8.87
N SER A 297 1.54 -6.94 -8.42
CA SER A 297 0.97 -6.59 -7.11
C SER A 297 0.16 -7.75 -6.57
N CYS A 298 0.29 -8.05 -5.28
CA CYS A 298 -0.52 -9.07 -4.61
C CYS A 298 -1.83 -8.52 -4.05
N LEU A 299 -1.94 -7.21 -3.92
CA LEU A 299 -3.17 -6.50 -3.56
C LEU A 299 -3.43 -5.44 -4.64
N LEU A 300 -4.41 -5.71 -5.50
CA LEU A 300 -4.72 -4.85 -6.64
C LEU A 300 -5.77 -3.82 -6.25
N TYR A 301 -5.39 -2.56 -6.21
CA TYR A 301 -6.31 -1.46 -5.99
C TYR A 301 -7.26 -1.30 -7.16
N THR A 302 -8.52 -1.06 -6.88
CA THR A 302 -9.54 -0.75 -7.87
C THR A 302 -10.11 0.62 -7.58
N SER A 303 -10.10 1.49 -8.60
CA SER A 303 -10.83 2.76 -8.52
C SER A 303 -12.27 2.49 -8.92
N PRO A 304 -13.24 2.70 -8.06
CA PRO A 304 -14.65 2.53 -8.41
C PRO A 304 -15.15 3.56 -9.40
#